data_47e246668c6955d2d9ea83ff42ef4a6f
#
_entry.id   47e246668c6955d2d9ea83ff42ef4a6f
#
_cell.length_a   1.000
_cell.length_b   1.000
_cell.length_c   1.000
_cell.angle_alpha   90.00
_cell.angle_beta   90.00
_cell.angle_gamma   90.00
#
_symmetry.space_group_name_H-M   'P 1'
#
loop_
_entity.id
_entity.type
_entity.pdbx_description
1 polymer ?
#
loop_
_entity_poly.entity_id
_entity_poly.type
_entity_poly.pdbx_seq_one_letter_code
_entity_poly.pdbx_strand_id
1 'polypeptide(L)'
;MEYTTQMDAARKGIVTKEIETVAKKEKMEVSKLMRLVAEGKVAIPANKNHKCLNPEGVGSALRTKINVNLGVSRDCKDYNVEMQKVLKAVDMGAEAIMDLSSHGNTQPFRQKLTQECPAMIGTVPVYDSVIHYQRDLATLTAKDFIDVVRLHAEDGVDFVTLHCGITRKTIDQIRTHKRKMNIVSRGGSLVFAWMSMTGNENPFYEYYDEILDICEKYDVTVSLGDACRPGCLADATDVCQIEELVRLGELTKRAGEHNVQVMGEGPGHVPMDQIAANMKVQQTICMGAPFYVLGPLVTDIAPGYDHITSAIGGAIAAMNGASFLCYVTPAEHLALPNVDDVKQGIIASKIAAHAADIAKGIPGARDIDDKMADARRKLDWEKQFECAIDPKTARAIRDSRAPEQDHSDTCSMCGKFCAVRSMNKALSGEIIDIL
;
A
#
# COMPACT_ATOMS: atom_id res chain seq x y z
N MET A 1 -10.55 -30.75 -7.45
CA MET A 1 -10.78 -29.86 -8.61
C MET A 1 -9.56 -28.96 -8.71
N GLU A 2 -9.00 -28.82 -9.89
CA GLU A 2 -7.86 -27.94 -10.13
C GLU A 2 -8.35 -26.51 -10.36
N TYR A 3 -7.59 -25.53 -9.86
CA TYR A 3 -7.78 -24.10 -10.08
C TYR A 3 -6.46 -23.45 -10.47
N THR A 4 -6.53 -22.31 -11.14
CA THR A 4 -5.35 -21.57 -11.60
C THR A 4 -4.99 -20.41 -10.67
N THR A 5 -5.98 -19.68 -10.18
CA THR A 5 -5.80 -18.50 -9.30
C THR A 5 -6.80 -18.52 -8.14
N GLN A 6 -6.59 -17.65 -7.14
CA GLN A 6 -7.56 -17.48 -6.05
C GLN A 6 -8.95 -17.05 -6.57
N MET A 7 -9.00 -16.24 -7.63
CA MET A 7 -10.24 -15.83 -8.27
C MET A 7 -10.92 -17.02 -8.96
N ASP A 8 -10.18 -17.85 -9.68
CA ASP A 8 -10.70 -19.06 -10.33
C ASP A 8 -11.22 -20.06 -9.29
N ALA A 9 -10.47 -20.26 -8.20
CA ALA A 9 -10.91 -21.10 -7.08
C ALA A 9 -12.23 -20.60 -6.49
N ALA A 10 -12.34 -19.30 -6.22
CA ALA A 10 -13.55 -18.71 -5.67
C ALA A 10 -14.76 -18.85 -6.63
N ARG A 11 -14.56 -18.68 -7.94
CA ARG A 11 -15.59 -18.87 -8.96
C ARG A 11 -16.05 -20.33 -9.09
N LYS A 12 -15.15 -21.29 -8.87
CA LYS A 12 -15.44 -22.73 -8.85
C LYS A 12 -15.99 -23.22 -7.52
N GLY A 13 -16.15 -22.35 -6.52
CA GLY A 13 -16.59 -22.74 -5.18
C GLY A 13 -15.54 -23.51 -4.37
N ILE A 14 -14.24 -23.40 -4.72
CA ILE A 14 -13.14 -24.08 -4.04
C ILE A 14 -12.60 -23.15 -2.95
N VAL A 15 -12.65 -23.62 -1.71
CA VAL A 15 -12.05 -22.91 -0.56
C VAL A 15 -10.57 -23.26 -0.50
N THR A 16 -9.71 -22.25 -0.72
CA THR A 16 -8.26 -22.41 -0.62
C THR A 16 -7.78 -22.12 0.82
N LYS A 17 -6.57 -22.54 1.14
CA LYS A 17 -5.93 -22.22 2.42
C LYS A 17 -5.76 -20.71 2.61
N GLU A 18 -5.48 -20.00 1.54
CA GLU A 18 -5.34 -18.55 1.51
C GLU A 18 -6.67 -17.86 1.83
N ILE A 19 -7.78 -18.30 1.21
CA ILE A 19 -9.13 -17.79 1.49
C ILE A 19 -9.53 -18.04 2.95
N GLU A 20 -9.30 -19.24 3.49
CA GLU A 20 -9.58 -19.53 4.91
C GLU A 20 -8.79 -18.64 5.85
N THR A 21 -7.49 -18.46 5.56
CA THR A 21 -6.61 -17.63 6.39
C THR A 21 -7.05 -16.17 6.39
N VAL A 22 -7.36 -15.62 5.23
CA VAL A 22 -7.83 -14.24 5.09
C VAL A 22 -9.18 -14.06 5.77
N ALA A 23 -10.13 -14.98 5.57
CA ALA A 23 -11.45 -14.93 6.22
C ALA A 23 -11.33 -14.88 7.74
N LYS A 24 -10.43 -15.70 8.31
CA LYS A 24 -10.16 -15.71 9.75
C LYS A 24 -9.56 -14.39 10.23
N LYS A 25 -8.55 -13.85 9.53
CA LYS A 25 -7.92 -12.56 9.87
C LYS A 25 -8.91 -11.40 9.85
N GLU A 26 -9.80 -11.40 8.87
CA GLU A 26 -10.79 -10.35 8.64
C GLU A 26 -12.10 -10.54 9.43
N LYS A 27 -12.18 -11.60 10.25
CA LYS A 27 -13.42 -11.95 11.00
C LYS A 27 -14.64 -12.00 10.08
N MET A 28 -14.47 -12.56 8.87
CA MET A 28 -15.47 -12.61 7.80
C MET A 28 -15.85 -14.05 7.50
N GLU A 29 -17.13 -14.28 7.15
CA GLU A 29 -17.58 -15.58 6.64
C GLU A 29 -16.88 -15.94 5.32
N VAL A 30 -16.39 -17.18 5.22
CA VAL A 30 -15.65 -17.69 4.05
C VAL A 30 -16.45 -17.50 2.76
N SER A 31 -17.75 -17.80 2.80
CA SER A 31 -18.66 -17.67 1.65
C SER A 31 -18.79 -16.20 1.16
N LYS A 32 -18.77 -15.25 2.09
CA LYS A 32 -18.80 -13.82 1.75
C LYS A 32 -17.49 -13.39 1.11
N LEU A 33 -16.35 -13.83 1.67
CA LEU A 33 -15.03 -13.53 1.10
C LEU A 33 -14.90 -14.10 -0.31
N MET A 34 -15.26 -15.38 -0.50
CA MET A 34 -15.22 -16.03 -1.82
C MET A 34 -16.03 -15.27 -2.87
N ARG A 35 -17.23 -14.81 -2.50
CA ARG A 35 -18.04 -14.00 -3.42
C ARG A 35 -17.33 -12.72 -3.82
N LEU A 36 -16.71 -12.00 -2.87
CA LEU A 36 -15.98 -10.77 -3.16
C LEU A 36 -14.74 -11.02 -4.04
N VAL A 37 -14.04 -12.13 -3.83
CA VAL A 37 -12.89 -12.55 -4.67
C VAL A 37 -13.38 -12.93 -6.07
N ALA A 38 -14.44 -13.71 -6.19
CA ALA A 38 -15.03 -14.12 -7.47
C ALA A 38 -15.51 -12.91 -8.32
N GLU A 39 -16.02 -11.88 -7.65
CA GLU A 39 -16.47 -10.62 -8.25
C GLU A 39 -15.30 -9.65 -8.56
N GLY A 40 -14.06 -9.95 -8.17
CA GLY A 40 -12.89 -9.07 -8.33
C GLY A 40 -12.87 -7.85 -7.40
N LYS A 41 -13.68 -7.84 -6.34
CA LYS A 41 -13.76 -6.77 -5.33
C LYS A 41 -12.77 -6.95 -4.18
N VAL A 42 -12.18 -8.12 -4.09
CA VAL A 42 -11.07 -8.47 -3.18
C VAL A 42 -10.03 -9.22 -3.99
N ALA A 43 -8.77 -8.88 -3.82
CA ALA A 43 -7.63 -9.64 -4.28
C ALA A 43 -6.92 -10.29 -3.08
N ILE A 44 -6.44 -11.50 -3.27
CA ILE A 44 -5.55 -12.21 -2.35
C ILE A 44 -4.27 -12.51 -3.12
N PRO A 45 -3.30 -11.58 -3.15
CA PRO A 45 -2.03 -11.81 -3.83
C PRO A 45 -1.28 -12.98 -3.16
N ALA A 46 -1.10 -14.07 -3.90
CA ALA A 46 -0.54 -15.30 -3.35
C ALA A 46 0.10 -16.16 -4.43
N ASN A 47 1.32 -15.80 -4.84
CA ASN A 47 2.05 -16.56 -5.84
C ASN A 47 2.33 -17.99 -5.36
N LYS A 48 2.09 -18.98 -6.21
CA LYS A 48 2.32 -20.41 -5.93
C LYS A 48 3.75 -20.74 -5.50
N ASN A 49 4.71 -19.91 -5.87
CA ASN A 49 6.13 -20.06 -5.54
C ASN A 49 6.53 -19.36 -4.24
N HIS A 50 5.70 -18.49 -3.66
CA HIS A 50 5.95 -17.85 -2.38
C HIS A 50 5.54 -18.77 -1.22
N LYS A 51 6.49 -19.56 -0.69
CA LYS A 51 6.18 -20.66 0.25
C LYS A 51 5.96 -20.24 1.71
N CYS A 52 6.50 -19.11 2.13
CA CYS A 52 6.38 -18.62 3.50
C CYS A 52 5.28 -17.55 3.67
N LEU A 53 4.51 -17.25 2.62
CA LEU A 53 3.46 -16.24 2.63
C LEU A 53 2.44 -16.48 3.74
N ASN A 54 2.16 -15.44 4.51
CA ASN A 54 1.02 -15.34 5.40
C ASN A 54 -0.05 -14.46 4.74
N PRO A 55 -0.97 -15.02 3.94
CA PRO A 55 -1.76 -14.28 2.97
C PRO A 55 -2.63 -13.21 3.60
N GLU A 56 -2.78 -12.09 2.90
CA GLU A 56 -3.67 -10.97 3.22
C GLU A 56 -4.66 -10.74 2.06
N GLY A 57 -5.84 -10.24 2.40
CA GLY A 57 -6.80 -9.78 1.41
C GLY A 57 -6.80 -8.26 1.29
N VAL A 58 -6.88 -7.76 0.08
CA VAL A 58 -6.98 -6.31 -0.22
C VAL A 58 -8.30 -6.07 -0.92
N GLY A 59 -9.13 -5.18 -0.40
CA GLY A 59 -10.38 -4.83 -1.09
C GLY A 59 -11.57 -4.54 -0.17
N SER A 60 -12.75 -4.66 -0.75
CA SER A 60 -14.01 -4.26 -0.14
C SER A 60 -14.34 -5.02 1.14
N ALA A 61 -14.81 -4.31 2.15
CA ALA A 61 -15.24 -4.82 3.44
C ALA A 61 -14.12 -5.47 4.29
N LEU A 62 -12.87 -5.30 3.91
CA LEU A 62 -11.69 -5.72 4.67
C LEU A 62 -11.02 -4.52 5.35
N ARG A 63 -10.16 -4.81 6.32
CA ARG A 63 -9.28 -3.79 6.90
C ARG A 63 -8.42 -3.16 5.81
N THR A 64 -8.12 -1.90 5.94
CA THR A 64 -7.18 -1.20 5.06
C THR A 64 -5.77 -1.73 5.30
N LYS A 65 -5.08 -2.14 4.23
CA LYS A 65 -3.72 -2.65 4.27
C LYS A 65 -2.71 -1.55 3.97
N ILE A 66 -1.48 -1.75 4.41
CA ILE A 66 -0.37 -0.86 4.08
C ILE A 66 0.72 -1.61 3.31
N ASN A 67 1.32 -0.92 2.35
CA ASN A 67 2.48 -1.37 1.61
C ASN A 67 3.70 -0.53 1.95
N VAL A 68 4.85 -1.18 2.14
CA VAL A 68 6.13 -0.55 2.44
C VAL A 68 7.05 -0.67 1.24
N ASN A 69 7.39 0.46 0.63
CA ASN A 69 8.35 0.53 -0.46
C ASN A 69 9.77 0.59 0.09
N LEU A 70 10.66 -0.18 -0.50
CA LEU A 70 12.09 -0.18 -0.20
C LEU A 70 12.88 -0.61 -1.46
N GLY A 71 14.18 -0.71 -1.37
CA GLY A 71 15.02 -1.18 -2.46
C GLY A 71 16.27 -0.35 -2.65
N VAL A 72 17.26 -0.94 -3.28
CA VAL A 72 18.55 -0.31 -3.57
C VAL A 72 18.46 0.62 -4.78
N SER A 73 19.31 1.67 -4.76
CA SER A 73 19.53 2.58 -5.87
C SER A 73 21.02 2.61 -6.24
N ARG A 74 21.37 3.37 -7.28
CA ARG A 74 22.76 3.55 -7.69
C ARG A 74 23.63 4.14 -6.57
N ASP A 75 23.05 5.01 -5.74
CA ASP A 75 23.75 5.74 -4.68
C ASP A 75 23.66 5.04 -3.31
N CYS A 76 22.71 4.11 -3.13
CA CYS A 76 22.48 3.34 -1.90
C CYS A 76 22.34 1.86 -2.25
N LYS A 77 23.42 1.09 -2.15
CA LYS A 77 23.55 -0.27 -2.74
C LYS A 77 23.52 -1.41 -1.72
N ASP A 78 23.32 -1.13 -0.43
CA ASP A 78 23.46 -2.12 0.63
C ASP A 78 22.15 -2.90 0.86
N TYR A 79 22.08 -4.09 0.31
CA TYR A 79 20.96 -5.01 0.50
C TYR A 79 20.78 -5.48 1.95
N ASN A 80 21.81 -5.41 2.81
CA ASN A 80 21.65 -5.75 4.22
C ASN A 80 20.87 -4.67 4.95
N VAL A 81 21.07 -3.39 4.60
CA VAL A 81 20.25 -2.28 5.12
C VAL A 81 18.80 -2.43 4.65
N GLU A 82 18.59 -2.78 3.37
CA GLU A 82 17.24 -3.03 2.85
C GLU A 82 16.57 -4.20 3.59
N MET A 83 17.29 -5.27 3.87
CA MET A 83 16.74 -6.39 4.65
C MET A 83 16.39 -6.00 6.09
N GLN A 84 17.15 -5.11 6.73
CA GLN A 84 16.79 -4.55 8.04
C GLN A 84 15.47 -3.77 7.98
N LYS A 85 15.23 -3.01 6.90
CA LYS A 85 13.95 -2.32 6.68
C LYS A 85 12.81 -3.31 6.52
N VAL A 86 13.01 -4.40 5.76
CA VAL A 86 12.02 -5.49 5.61
C VAL A 86 11.66 -6.08 6.97
N LEU A 87 12.67 -6.51 7.73
CA LEU A 87 12.44 -7.10 9.07
C LEU A 87 11.70 -6.13 10.00
N LYS A 88 12.07 -4.84 9.93
CA LYS A 88 11.39 -3.80 10.71
C LYS A 88 9.94 -3.63 10.28
N ALA A 89 9.67 -3.60 8.98
CA ALA A 89 8.31 -3.45 8.45
C ALA A 89 7.42 -4.64 8.85
N VAL A 90 7.94 -5.86 8.75
CA VAL A 90 7.24 -7.09 9.17
C VAL A 90 6.97 -7.09 10.69
N ASP A 91 7.98 -6.74 11.53
CA ASP A 91 7.82 -6.61 12.99
C ASP A 91 6.72 -5.60 13.35
N MET A 92 6.59 -4.55 12.57
CA MET A 92 5.55 -3.55 12.73
C MET A 92 4.22 -3.93 12.07
N GLY A 93 4.13 -5.10 11.45
CA GLY A 93 2.92 -5.66 10.85
C GLY A 93 2.51 -4.98 9.55
N ALA A 94 3.45 -4.64 8.69
CA ALA A 94 3.15 -4.28 7.30
C ALA A 94 2.62 -5.51 6.56
N GLU A 95 1.55 -5.35 5.79
CA GLU A 95 0.92 -6.44 5.06
C GLU A 95 1.62 -6.74 3.72
N ALA A 96 2.33 -5.75 3.16
CA ALA A 96 3.09 -5.92 1.92
C ALA A 96 4.42 -5.17 1.95
N ILE A 97 5.37 -5.73 1.21
CA ILE A 97 6.68 -5.13 0.92
C ILE A 97 6.81 -5.03 -0.59
N MET A 98 7.14 -3.84 -1.08
CA MET A 98 7.39 -3.63 -2.50
C MET A 98 8.86 -3.32 -2.75
N ASP A 99 9.56 -4.22 -3.45
CA ASP A 99 10.94 -4.03 -3.86
C ASP A 99 10.99 -3.13 -5.11
N LEU A 100 11.49 -1.92 -4.91
CA LEU A 100 11.71 -0.91 -5.94
C LEU A 100 13.18 -0.80 -6.35
N SER A 101 13.97 -1.84 -6.12
CA SER A 101 15.39 -1.87 -6.49
C SER A 101 15.60 -1.53 -7.96
N SER A 102 16.53 -0.62 -8.22
CA SER A 102 16.83 -0.09 -9.55
C SER A 102 18.32 -0.11 -9.89
N HIS A 103 19.11 -0.95 -9.20
CA HIS A 103 20.54 -1.06 -9.43
C HIS A 103 21.08 -2.45 -9.11
N GLY A 104 22.03 -2.90 -9.92
CA GLY A 104 22.71 -4.18 -9.76
C GLY A 104 21.86 -5.38 -10.15
N ASN A 105 22.25 -6.57 -9.71
CA ASN A 105 21.45 -7.78 -9.89
C ASN A 105 20.41 -7.87 -8.78
N THR A 106 19.16 -7.59 -9.08
CA THR A 106 18.03 -7.53 -8.14
C THR A 106 17.48 -8.92 -7.80
N GLN A 107 17.65 -9.91 -8.69
CA GLN A 107 17.03 -11.22 -8.57
C GLN A 107 17.36 -11.96 -7.26
N PRO A 108 18.62 -12.00 -6.76
CA PRO A 108 18.90 -12.67 -5.49
C PRO A 108 18.17 -12.08 -4.28
N PHE A 109 17.99 -10.76 -4.27
CA PHE A 109 17.25 -10.09 -3.18
C PHE A 109 15.75 -10.39 -3.29
N ARG A 110 15.18 -10.33 -4.48
CA ARG A 110 13.79 -10.69 -4.75
C ARG A 110 13.49 -12.13 -4.35
N GLN A 111 14.33 -13.08 -4.75
CA GLN A 111 14.23 -14.49 -4.35
C GLN A 111 14.34 -14.67 -2.84
N LYS A 112 15.22 -13.93 -2.18
CA LYS A 112 15.33 -13.95 -0.71
C LYS A 112 14.05 -13.44 -0.05
N LEU A 113 13.44 -12.36 -0.55
CA LEU A 113 12.17 -11.85 -0.05
C LEU A 113 11.06 -12.91 -0.13
N THR A 114 10.88 -13.56 -1.29
CA THR A 114 9.85 -14.57 -1.48
C THR A 114 10.12 -15.89 -0.74
N GLN A 115 11.32 -16.10 -0.23
CA GLN A 115 11.68 -17.26 0.59
C GLN A 115 11.57 -17.02 2.09
N GLU A 116 11.83 -15.79 2.56
CA GLU A 116 12.01 -15.49 3.98
C GLU A 116 10.96 -14.50 4.54
N CYS A 117 10.32 -13.68 3.71
CA CYS A 117 9.38 -12.66 4.16
C CYS A 117 7.94 -13.16 4.10
N PRO A 118 7.18 -13.17 5.21
CA PRO A 118 5.79 -13.65 5.22
C PRO A 118 4.79 -12.61 4.68
N ALA A 119 5.18 -11.36 4.43
CA ALA A 119 4.32 -10.35 3.84
C ALA A 119 4.21 -10.56 2.31
N MET A 120 3.13 -10.04 1.71
CA MET A 120 3.00 -10.03 0.25
C MET A 120 4.16 -9.26 -0.39
N ILE A 121 4.77 -9.82 -1.43
CA ILE A 121 5.89 -9.20 -2.15
C ILE A 121 5.41 -8.63 -3.47
N GLY A 122 5.62 -7.32 -3.63
CA GLY A 122 5.37 -6.59 -4.87
C GLY A 122 6.64 -6.12 -5.56
N THR A 123 6.59 -5.97 -6.88
CA THR A 123 7.70 -5.43 -7.67
C THR A 123 7.21 -4.60 -8.85
N VAL A 124 8.14 -3.87 -9.48
CA VAL A 124 7.89 -3.07 -10.69
C VAL A 124 8.80 -3.56 -11.81
N PRO A 125 8.40 -4.56 -12.61
CA PRO A 125 9.26 -5.24 -13.59
C PRO A 125 9.99 -4.31 -14.56
N VAL A 126 9.39 -3.17 -14.94
CA VAL A 126 10.03 -2.22 -15.86
C VAL A 126 11.38 -1.68 -15.35
N TYR A 127 11.61 -1.63 -14.03
CA TYR A 127 12.91 -1.22 -13.49
C TYR A 127 14.00 -2.23 -13.83
N ASP A 128 13.66 -3.51 -13.75
CA ASP A 128 14.57 -4.60 -14.05
C ASP A 128 14.83 -4.77 -15.55
N SER A 129 13.90 -4.35 -16.41
CA SER A 129 14.06 -4.54 -17.85
C SER A 129 15.35 -3.94 -18.40
N VAL A 130 15.72 -2.73 -17.93
CA VAL A 130 16.98 -2.07 -18.32
C VAL A 130 18.18 -2.72 -17.63
N ILE A 131 18.05 -3.04 -16.34
CA ILE A 131 19.15 -3.56 -15.50
C ILE A 131 19.49 -4.99 -15.88
N HIS A 132 18.49 -5.84 -16.08
CA HIS A 132 18.67 -7.26 -16.41
C HIS A 132 19.42 -7.44 -17.74
N TYR A 133 19.02 -6.67 -18.77
CA TYR A 133 19.66 -6.79 -20.08
C TYR A 133 20.91 -5.92 -20.23
N GLN A 134 21.17 -4.98 -19.34
CA GLN A 134 22.28 -4.02 -19.41
C GLN A 134 22.38 -3.34 -20.79
N ARG A 135 21.23 -2.96 -21.35
CA ARG A 135 21.09 -2.32 -22.66
C ARG A 135 20.39 -0.97 -22.54
N ASP A 136 20.62 -0.10 -23.50
CA ASP A 136 19.92 1.17 -23.58
C ASP A 136 18.42 0.94 -23.76
N LEU A 137 17.62 1.75 -23.07
CA LEU A 137 16.17 1.64 -23.07
C LEU A 137 15.57 1.59 -24.48
N ALA A 138 16.08 2.40 -25.43
CA ALA A 138 15.61 2.43 -26.82
C ALA A 138 15.89 1.15 -27.62
N THR A 139 16.79 0.28 -27.13
CA THR A 139 17.15 -0.99 -27.79
C THR A 139 16.37 -2.19 -27.29
N LEU A 140 15.61 -2.02 -26.20
CA LEU A 140 14.73 -3.05 -25.67
C LEU A 140 13.55 -3.30 -26.61
N THR A 141 13.16 -4.55 -26.74
CA THR A 141 11.98 -4.97 -27.49
C THR A 141 10.80 -5.19 -26.52
N ALA A 142 9.58 -5.22 -27.05
CA ALA A 142 8.40 -5.56 -26.23
C ALA A 142 8.58 -6.91 -25.51
N LYS A 143 9.19 -7.89 -26.18
CA LYS A 143 9.47 -9.20 -25.58
C LYS A 143 10.37 -9.10 -24.34
N ASP A 144 11.38 -8.24 -24.37
CA ASP A 144 12.28 -8.07 -23.22
C ASP A 144 11.51 -7.64 -21.95
N PHE A 145 10.51 -6.75 -22.08
CA PHE A 145 9.63 -6.35 -20.97
C PHE A 145 8.76 -7.49 -20.47
N ILE A 146 8.19 -8.29 -21.37
CA ILE A 146 7.32 -9.43 -21.00
C ILE A 146 8.13 -10.55 -20.34
N ASP A 147 9.33 -10.84 -20.83
CA ASP A 147 10.20 -11.86 -20.24
C ASP A 147 10.63 -11.49 -18.81
N VAL A 148 10.79 -10.20 -18.50
CA VAL A 148 11.07 -9.75 -17.12
C VAL A 148 9.84 -9.90 -16.23
N VAL A 149 8.62 -9.67 -16.71
CA VAL A 149 7.40 -9.99 -15.95
C VAL A 149 7.36 -11.48 -15.60
N ARG A 150 7.67 -12.35 -16.56
CA ARG A 150 7.76 -13.80 -16.36
C ARG A 150 8.81 -14.17 -15.30
N LEU A 151 10.00 -13.56 -15.35
CA LEU A 151 11.06 -13.78 -14.38
C LEU A 151 10.61 -13.45 -12.95
N HIS A 152 9.92 -12.32 -12.75
CA HIS A 152 9.40 -11.93 -11.44
C HIS A 152 8.32 -12.90 -10.94
N ALA A 153 7.45 -13.36 -11.83
CA ALA A 153 6.43 -14.36 -11.50
C ALA A 153 7.05 -15.70 -11.07
N GLU A 154 8.09 -16.15 -11.78
CA GLU A 154 8.86 -17.38 -11.47
C GLU A 154 9.59 -17.28 -10.13
N ASP A 155 10.13 -16.11 -9.80
CA ASP A 155 10.80 -15.84 -8.52
C ASP A 155 9.85 -15.78 -7.32
N GLY A 156 8.52 -15.86 -7.53
CA GLY A 156 7.52 -15.96 -6.46
C GLY A 156 6.90 -14.64 -6.02
N VAL A 157 7.02 -13.57 -6.81
CA VAL A 157 6.41 -12.27 -6.52
C VAL A 157 4.89 -12.38 -6.55
N ASP A 158 4.20 -11.86 -5.52
CA ASP A 158 2.75 -11.98 -5.35
C ASP A 158 1.95 -10.99 -6.19
N PHE A 159 2.50 -9.80 -6.43
CA PHE A 159 1.90 -8.81 -7.32
C PHE A 159 2.95 -8.00 -8.06
N VAL A 160 2.62 -7.63 -9.29
CA VAL A 160 3.50 -6.83 -10.15
C VAL A 160 2.82 -5.54 -10.57
N THR A 161 3.50 -4.41 -10.40
CA THR A 161 3.02 -3.12 -10.89
C THR A 161 3.41 -2.93 -12.34
N LEU A 162 2.40 -2.79 -13.18
CA LEU A 162 2.54 -2.61 -14.63
C LEU A 162 1.78 -1.37 -15.09
N HIS A 163 2.48 -0.44 -15.71
CA HIS A 163 1.91 0.82 -16.21
C HIS A 163 1.24 0.61 -17.57
N CYS A 164 0.19 -0.22 -17.60
CA CYS A 164 -0.53 -0.59 -18.82
C CYS A 164 -1.45 0.53 -19.34
N GLY A 165 -1.79 1.53 -18.49
CA GLY A 165 -2.82 2.52 -18.80
C GLY A 165 -2.41 3.61 -19.78
N ILE A 166 -1.12 3.86 -19.97
CA ILE A 166 -0.62 4.82 -20.94
C ILE A 166 -0.48 4.19 -22.32
N THR A 167 -0.87 4.94 -23.36
CA THR A 167 -0.80 4.54 -24.76
C THR A 167 -0.19 5.67 -25.61
N ARG A 168 0.03 5.45 -26.90
CA ARG A 168 0.47 6.52 -27.80
C ARG A 168 -0.43 7.74 -27.76
N LYS A 169 -1.75 7.55 -27.59
CA LYS A 169 -2.70 8.65 -27.41
C LYS A 169 -2.38 9.49 -26.16
N THR A 170 -1.94 8.85 -25.07
CA THR A 170 -1.52 9.55 -23.86
C THR A 170 -0.32 10.46 -24.11
N ILE A 171 0.62 10.06 -25.00
CA ILE A 171 1.77 10.91 -25.37
C ILE A 171 1.28 12.23 -25.99
N ASP A 172 0.34 12.16 -26.91
CA ASP A 172 -0.20 13.35 -27.58
C ASP A 172 -0.97 14.24 -26.60
N GLN A 173 -1.70 13.65 -25.66
CA GLN A 173 -2.42 14.38 -24.64
C GLN A 173 -1.48 15.12 -23.69
N ILE A 174 -0.43 14.48 -23.17
CA ILE A 174 0.54 15.14 -22.28
C ILE A 174 1.23 16.30 -23.00
N ARG A 175 1.53 16.17 -24.29
CA ARG A 175 2.09 17.25 -25.10
C ARG A 175 1.15 18.46 -25.24
N THR A 176 -0.16 18.22 -25.28
CA THR A 176 -1.18 19.26 -25.51
C THR A 176 -1.69 19.89 -24.21
N HIS A 177 -1.87 19.12 -23.15
CA HIS A 177 -2.48 19.57 -21.88
C HIS A 177 -1.52 20.24 -20.90
N LYS A 178 -0.21 20.21 -21.16
CA LYS A 178 0.83 20.92 -20.37
C LYS A 178 0.64 20.76 -18.86
N ARG A 179 0.70 19.52 -18.37
CA ARG A 179 0.73 19.23 -16.92
C ARG A 179 1.89 19.99 -16.27
N LYS A 180 1.73 20.40 -15.02
CA LYS A 180 2.77 21.12 -14.29
C LYS A 180 3.99 20.24 -13.98
N MET A 181 3.76 18.98 -13.55
CA MET A 181 4.79 18.01 -13.22
C MET A 181 4.96 16.88 -14.25
N ASN A 182 4.17 16.89 -15.34
CA ASN A 182 4.16 15.82 -16.35
C ASN A 182 3.89 14.43 -15.75
N ILE A 183 4.76 13.43 -16.02
CA ILE A 183 4.71 12.08 -15.45
C ILE A 183 5.74 11.98 -14.33
N VAL A 184 5.29 11.78 -13.10
CA VAL A 184 6.16 11.62 -11.92
C VAL A 184 6.35 10.16 -11.50
N SER A 185 5.53 9.25 -12.04
CA SER A 185 5.71 7.82 -11.87
C SER A 185 7.01 7.37 -12.53
N ARG A 186 7.94 6.79 -11.76
CA ARG A 186 9.22 6.29 -12.28
C ARG A 186 9.00 5.23 -13.38
N GLY A 187 8.12 4.24 -13.12
CA GLY A 187 7.81 3.20 -14.09
C GLY A 187 7.06 3.75 -15.30
N GLY A 188 6.06 4.60 -15.07
CA GLY A 188 5.33 5.28 -16.13
C GLY A 188 6.22 6.12 -17.03
N SER A 189 7.17 6.86 -16.46
CA SER A 189 8.11 7.69 -17.26
C SER A 189 9.07 6.85 -18.10
N LEU A 190 9.51 5.67 -17.63
CA LEU A 190 10.33 4.75 -18.42
C LEU A 190 9.57 4.19 -19.62
N VAL A 191 8.32 3.74 -19.41
CA VAL A 191 7.47 3.27 -20.50
C VAL A 191 7.18 4.39 -21.50
N PHE A 192 6.83 5.59 -21.00
CA PHE A 192 6.60 6.75 -21.84
C PHE A 192 7.84 7.14 -22.67
N ALA A 193 9.02 7.11 -22.07
CA ALA A 193 10.29 7.40 -22.75
C ALA A 193 10.55 6.35 -23.85
N TRP A 194 10.37 5.06 -23.54
CA TRP A 194 10.54 3.98 -24.54
C TRP A 194 9.60 4.16 -25.73
N MET A 195 8.31 4.38 -25.47
CA MET A 195 7.31 4.65 -26.52
C MET A 195 7.68 5.87 -27.38
N SER A 196 8.16 6.94 -26.72
CA SER A 196 8.55 8.18 -27.40
C SER A 196 9.78 8.02 -28.30
N MET A 197 10.77 7.22 -27.86
CA MET A 197 12.02 6.98 -28.59
C MET A 197 11.84 5.98 -29.74
N THR A 198 11.03 4.94 -29.53
CA THR A 198 10.88 3.85 -30.50
C THR A 198 9.72 4.08 -31.48
N GLY A 199 8.74 4.90 -31.10
CA GLY A 199 7.49 5.06 -31.83
C GLY A 199 6.51 3.89 -31.68
N ASN A 200 6.85 2.87 -30.87
CA ASN A 200 6.01 1.70 -30.63
C ASN A 200 4.91 2.00 -29.59
N GLU A 201 3.92 1.13 -29.50
CA GLU A 201 2.90 1.16 -28.45
C GLU A 201 3.48 0.62 -27.13
N ASN A 202 2.84 0.92 -26.01
CA ASN A 202 3.18 0.42 -24.69
C ASN A 202 3.18 -1.12 -24.70
N PRO A 203 4.29 -1.79 -24.40
CA PRO A 203 4.38 -3.24 -24.47
C PRO A 203 3.46 -3.92 -23.46
N PHE A 204 3.23 -3.34 -22.28
CA PHE A 204 2.32 -3.88 -21.25
C PHE A 204 0.84 -3.72 -21.64
N TYR A 205 0.51 -2.78 -22.49
CA TYR A 205 -0.83 -2.62 -23.04
C TYR A 205 -1.05 -3.53 -24.26
N GLU A 206 -0.10 -3.51 -25.20
CA GLU A 206 -0.21 -4.25 -26.46
C GLU A 206 -0.22 -5.77 -26.26
N TYR A 207 0.62 -6.26 -25.34
CA TYR A 207 0.75 -7.69 -25.03
C TYR A 207 0.09 -8.08 -23.70
N TYR A 208 -0.99 -7.39 -23.33
CA TYR A 208 -1.63 -7.58 -22.02
C TYR A 208 -2.13 -9.01 -21.82
N ASP A 209 -2.67 -9.69 -22.86
CA ASP A 209 -3.14 -11.08 -22.72
C ASP A 209 -1.98 -12.04 -22.44
N GLU A 210 -0.82 -11.87 -23.07
CA GLU A 210 0.36 -12.68 -22.77
C GLU A 210 0.84 -12.49 -21.32
N ILE A 211 0.71 -11.28 -20.80
CA ILE A 211 0.96 -11.00 -19.38
C ILE A 211 -0.05 -11.70 -18.48
N LEU A 212 -1.33 -11.67 -18.86
CA LEU A 212 -2.39 -12.36 -18.12
C LEU A 212 -2.17 -13.86 -18.08
N ASP A 213 -1.72 -14.51 -19.16
CA ASP A 213 -1.35 -15.92 -19.19
C ASP A 213 -0.22 -16.24 -18.19
N ILE A 214 0.78 -15.35 -18.09
CA ILE A 214 1.85 -15.49 -17.08
C ILE A 214 1.27 -15.37 -15.67
N CYS A 215 0.45 -14.35 -15.42
CA CYS A 215 -0.15 -14.09 -14.11
C CYS A 215 -1.08 -15.24 -13.68
N GLU A 216 -1.91 -15.78 -14.57
CA GLU A 216 -2.77 -16.93 -14.28
C GLU A 216 -1.96 -18.17 -13.91
N LYS A 217 -0.88 -18.45 -14.64
CA LYS A 217 -0.01 -19.60 -14.40
C LYS A 217 0.58 -19.63 -12.99
N TYR A 218 1.04 -18.48 -12.48
CA TYR A 218 1.73 -18.35 -11.21
C TYR A 218 0.86 -17.80 -10.07
N ASP A 219 -0.39 -17.42 -10.33
CA ASP A 219 -1.31 -16.71 -9.42
C ASP A 219 -0.73 -15.37 -8.95
N VAL A 220 -0.27 -14.57 -9.91
CA VAL A 220 0.23 -13.22 -9.67
C VAL A 220 -0.89 -12.22 -9.83
N THR A 221 -1.07 -11.34 -8.87
CA THR A 221 -2.00 -10.22 -8.95
C THR A 221 -1.38 -9.08 -9.77
N VAL A 222 -2.13 -8.52 -10.72
CA VAL A 222 -1.69 -7.33 -11.45
C VAL A 222 -2.05 -6.08 -10.65
N SER A 223 -1.04 -5.29 -10.30
CA SER A 223 -1.22 -3.91 -9.83
C SER A 223 -1.15 -2.99 -11.05
N LEU A 224 -2.31 -2.48 -11.49
CA LEU A 224 -2.39 -1.60 -12.65
C LEU A 224 -1.87 -0.21 -12.28
N GLY A 225 -0.63 0.07 -12.67
CA GLY A 225 0.10 1.28 -12.31
C GLY A 225 -0.49 2.55 -12.93
N ASP A 226 -0.51 3.62 -12.16
CA ASP A 226 -1.01 4.95 -12.53
C ASP A 226 0.14 5.85 -13.01
N ALA A 227 0.56 5.73 -14.26
CA ALA A 227 1.62 6.54 -14.83
C ALA A 227 1.31 8.05 -14.75
N CYS A 228 0.04 8.41 -14.94
CA CYS A 228 -0.44 9.78 -14.92
C CYS A 228 -0.93 10.25 -13.54
N ARG A 229 -0.54 9.57 -12.43
CA ARG A 229 -0.85 10.09 -11.10
C ARG A 229 -0.32 11.52 -10.94
N PRO A 230 -1.06 12.42 -10.27
CA PRO A 230 -0.60 13.79 -10.07
C PRO A 230 0.61 13.82 -9.12
N GLY A 231 1.66 14.56 -9.50
CA GLY A 231 2.85 14.83 -8.69
C GLY A 231 2.79 16.17 -7.96
N CYS A 232 1.72 16.93 -8.16
CA CYS A 232 1.40 18.15 -7.44
C CYS A 232 -0.13 18.36 -7.46
N LEU A 233 -0.63 19.19 -6.54
CA LEU A 233 -2.06 19.46 -6.44
C LEU A 233 -2.65 20.06 -7.72
N ALA A 234 -1.86 20.80 -8.49
CA ALA A 234 -2.31 21.46 -9.71
C ALA A 234 -2.65 20.47 -10.86
N ASP A 235 -2.07 19.25 -10.83
CA ASP A 235 -2.30 18.23 -11.84
C ASP A 235 -3.39 17.20 -11.38
N ALA A 236 -3.94 17.38 -10.18
CA ALA A 236 -4.94 16.47 -9.62
C ALA A 236 -6.23 16.46 -10.45
N THR A 237 -6.74 15.26 -10.72
CA THR A 237 -8.02 15.05 -11.42
C THR A 237 -8.03 15.63 -12.83
N ASP A 238 -6.86 15.76 -13.45
CA ASP A 238 -6.75 16.26 -14.82
C ASP A 238 -7.17 15.19 -15.85
N VAL A 239 -7.27 15.63 -17.10
CA VAL A 239 -7.68 14.76 -18.21
C VAL A 239 -6.75 13.55 -18.38
N CYS A 240 -5.45 13.69 -18.14
CA CYS A 240 -4.50 12.59 -18.30
C CYS A 240 -4.71 11.52 -17.23
N GLN A 241 -4.91 11.93 -15.99
CA GLN A 241 -5.22 11.01 -14.88
C GLN A 241 -6.54 10.27 -15.12
N ILE A 242 -7.59 10.98 -15.50
CA ILE A 242 -8.93 10.39 -15.69
C ILE A 242 -8.97 9.46 -16.91
N GLU A 243 -8.33 9.83 -18.02
CA GLU A 243 -8.30 8.97 -19.20
C GLU A 243 -7.50 7.68 -18.97
N GLU A 244 -6.38 7.76 -18.24
CA GLU A 244 -5.67 6.56 -17.80
C GLU A 244 -6.58 5.68 -16.94
N LEU A 245 -7.27 6.25 -15.96
CA LEU A 245 -8.19 5.50 -15.10
C LEU A 245 -9.30 4.78 -15.89
N VAL A 246 -9.86 5.41 -16.91
CA VAL A 246 -10.85 4.75 -17.79
C VAL A 246 -10.24 3.52 -18.45
N ARG A 247 -9.01 3.60 -18.93
CA ARG A 247 -8.30 2.47 -19.54
C ARG A 247 -7.97 1.39 -18.50
N LEU A 248 -7.58 1.79 -17.28
CA LEU A 248 -7.37 0.82 -16.20
C LEU A 248 -8.66 0.04 -15.88
N GLY A 249 -9.82 0.67 -16.00
CA GLY A 249 -11.11 -0.02 -15.87
C GLY A 249 -11.36 -1.07 -16.96
N GLU A 250 -11.03 -0.76 -18.21
CA GLU A 250 -11.11 -1.70 -19.34
C GLU A 250 -10.17 -2.91 -19.12
N LEU A 251 -8.93 -2.65 -18.69
CA LEU A 251 -7.94 -3.68 -18.41
C LEU A 251 -8.32 -4.53 -17.18
N THR A 252 -8.93 -3.94 -16.18
CA THR A 252 -9.48 -4.66 -15.00
C THR A 252 -10.52 -5.67 -15.41
N LYS A 253 -11.46 -5.29 -16.29
CA LYS A 253 -12.48 -6.21 -16.83
C LYS A 253 -11.83 -7.36 -17.57
N ARG A 254 -10.88 -7.05 -18.46
CA ARG A 254 -10.18 -8.05 -19.28
C ARG A 254 -9.40 -9.05 -18.42
N ALA A 255 -8.69 -8.58 -17.39
CA ALA A 255 -8.01 -9.47 -16.45
C ALA A 255 -8.99 -10.39 -15.71
N GLY A 256 -10.12 -9.86 -15.27
CA GLY A 256 -11.18 -10.68 -14.66
C GLY A 256 -11.71 -11.78 -15.58
N GLU A 257 -11.80 -11.55 -16.88
CA GLU A 257 -12.18 -12.57 -17.88
C GLU A 257 -11.14 -13.71 -17.98
N HIS A 258 -9.87 -13.43 -17.66
CA HIS A 258 -8.77 -14.40 -17.54
C HIS A 258 -8.60 -14.99 -16.12
N ASN A 259 -9.51 -14.74 -15.19
CA ASN A 259 -9.38 -15.12 -13.77
C ASN A 259 -8.17 -14.54 -13.06
N VAL A 260 -7.59 -13.45 -13.55
CA VAL A 260 -6.45 -12.76 -12.94
C VAL A 260 -6.95 -11.66 -12.02
N GLN A 261 -6.47 -11.67 -10.79
CA GLN A 261 -6.78 -10.64 -9.80
C GLN A 261 -6.09 -9.32 -10.13
N VAL A 262 -6.79 -8.21 -9.87
CA VAL A 262 -6.28 -6.86 -10.14
C VAL A 262 -6.43 -5.97 -8.91
N MET A 263 -5.45 -5.11 -8.69
CA MET A 263 -5.52 -3.90 -7.88
C MET A 263 -5.24 -2.71 -8.80
N GLY A 264 -6.07 -1.67 -8.78
CA GLY A 264 -5.77 -0.43 -9.49
C GLY A 264 -4.89 0.48 -8.63
N GLU A 265 -3.87 1.11 -9.20
CA GLU A 265 -3.13 2.18 -8.52
C GLU A 265 -3.84 3.51 -8.71
N GLY A 266 -3.63 4.42 -7.77
CA GLY A 266 -4.35 5.68 -7.72
C GLY A 266 -3.52 6.86 -7.22
N PRO A 267 -4.14 8.05 -7.18
CA PRO A 267 -3.44 9.31 -7.22
C PRO A 267 -2.50 9.53 -6.03
N GLY A 268 -1.45 10.33 -6.29
CA GLY A 268 -0.49 10.80 -5.32
C GLY A 268 -0.90 12.13 -4.69
N HIS A 269 -0.62 13.28 -5.33
CA HIS A 269 -0.95 14.60 -4.79
C HIS A 269 -2.38 15.02 -5.17
N VAL A 270 -3.28 15.09 -4.17
CA VAL A 270 -4.70 15.45 -4.41
C VAL A 270 -5.20 16.35 -3.28
N PRO A 271 -5.79 17.52 -3.57
CA PRO A 271 -6.39 18.35 -2.54
C PRO A 271 -7.57 17.60 -1.87
N MET A 272 -7.77 17.85 -0.58
CA MET A 272 -8.68 17.07 0.27
C MET A 272 -10.11 16.97 -0.27
N ASP A 273 -10.61 18.02 -0.86
CA ASP A 273 -11.96 18.13 -1.42
C ASP A 273 -12.19 17.25 -2.66
N GLN A 274 -11.12 16.81 -3.34
CA GLN A 274 -11.20 15.96 -4.53
C GLN A 274 -11.00 14.46 -4.24
N ILE A 275 -10.50 14.09 -3.07
CA ILE A 275 -10.13 12.69 -2.76
C ILE A 275 -11.35 11.77 -2.84
N ALA A 276 -12.45 12.12 -2.20
CA ALA A 276 -13.67 11.30 -2.19
C ALA A 276 -14.22 11.08 -3.61
N ALA A 277 -14.18 12.12 -4.45
CA ALA A 277 -14.60 12.03 -5.85
C ALA A 277 -13.70 11.07 -6.64
N ASN A 278 -12.38 11.14 -6.49
CA ASN A 278 -11.44 10.22 -7.12
C ASN A 278 -11.71 8.76 -6.74
N MET A 279 -11.94 8.49 -5.43
CA MET A 279 -12.29 7.14 -4.96
C MET A 279 -13.59 6.64 -5.59
N LYS A 280 -14.60 7.49 -5.67
CA LYS A 280 -15.90 7.12 -6.24
C LYS A 280 -15.83 6.84 -7.73
N VAL A 281 -15.09 7.64 -8.47
CA VAL A 281 -14.87 7.46 -9.92
C VAL A 281 -14.16 6.12 -10.18
N GLN A 282 -13.09 5.82 -9.45
CA GLN A 282 -12.38 4.55 -9.57
C GLN A 282 -13.31 3.35 -9.28
N GLN A 283 -14.01 3.37 -8.16
CA GLN A 283 -14.92 2.29 -7.80
C GLN A 283 -15.97 2.01 -8.88
N THR A 284 -16.44 3.05 -9.55
CA THR A 284 -17.42 2.92 -10.63
C THR A 284 -16.78 2.37 -11.90
N ILE A 285 -15.68 2.96 -12.35
CA ILE A 285 -15.01 2.61 -13.61
C ILE A 285 -14.34 1.23 -13.51
N CYS A 286 -13.70 0.91 -12.38
CA CYS A 286 -13.00 -0.34 -12.14
C CYS A 286 -13.88 -1.39 -11.43
N MET A 287 -15.21 -1.25 -11.46
CA MET A 287 -16.19 -2.25 -10.98
C MET A 287 -15.98 -2.68 -9.52
N GLY A 288 -15.45 -1.80 -8.67
CA GLY A 288 -15.17 -2.07 -7.26
C GLY A 288 -13.89 -2.86 -6.99
N ALA A 289 -13.01 -3.00 -7.98
CA ALA A 289 -11.68 -3.59 -7.79
C ALA A 289 -10.89 -2.82 -6.71
N PRO A 290 -10.02 -3.52 -5.95
CA PRO A 290 -9.20 -2.89 -4.92
C PRO A 290 -8.45 -1.67 -5.45
N PHE A 291 -8.37 -0.61 -4.64
CA PHE A 291 -7.68 0.62 -5.00
C PHE A 291 -6.48 0.86 -4.08
N TYR A 292 -5.31 0.93 -4.65
CA TYR A 292 -4.02 1.16 -4.03
C TYR A 292 -3.58 2.59 -4.31
N VAL A 293 -3.44 3.43 -3.27
CA VAL A 293 -3.18 4.87 -3.44
C VAL A 293 -1.87 5.28 -2.79
N LEU A 294 -1.19 6.25 -3.40
CA LEU A 294 0.03 6.87 -2.86
C LEU A 294 -0.37 8.08 -1.99
N GLY A 295 -0.62 7.84 -0.73
CA GLY A 295 -1.12 8.85 0.16
C GLY A 295 -2.65 8.87 0.20
N PRO A 296 -3.36 9.83 -0.45
CA PRO A 296 -2.84 11.00 -1.18
C PRO A 296 -2.16 12.07 -0.29
N LEU A 297 -1.16 12.75 -0.87
CA LEU A 297 -0.54 13.91 -0.25
C LEU A 297 -1.43 15.14 -0.48
N VAL A 298 -1.86 15.78 0.62
CA VAL A 298 -2.89 16.84 0.58
C VAL A 298 -2.32 18.26 0.42
N THR A 299 -1.01 18.39 0.41
CA THR A 299 -0.30 19.65 0.15
C THR A 299 1.10 19.39 -0.40
N ASP A 300 1.64 20.32 -1.20
CA ASP A 300 2.95 20.21 -1.84
C ASP A 300 4.07 20.88 -1.03
N ILE A 301 3.77 21.56 0.09
CA ILE A 301 4.70 22.42 0.81
C ILE A 301 5.26 21.81 2.10
N ALA A 302 5.19 20.49 2.25
CA ALA A 302 5.61 19.84 3.48
C ALA A 302 6.76 18.81 3.30
N PRO A 303 7.84 19.10 2.54
CA PRO A 303 8.98 18.20 2.45
C PRO A 303 9.55 17.88 3.84
N GLY A 304 9.86 16.62 4.10
CA GLY A 304 10.26 16.12 5.42
C GLY A 304 9.09 15.74 6.34
N TYR A 305 7.87 16.09 5.95
CA TYR A 305 6.63 15.75 6.66
C TYR A 305 5.57 15.08 5.75
N ASP A 306 5.98 14.58 4.59
CA ASP A 306 5.08 13.97 3.62
C ASP A 306 4.33 12.74 4.16
N HIS A 307 4.89 12.04 5.15
CA HIS A 307 4.19 10.99 5.89
C HIS A 307 2.96 11.50 6.66
N ILE A 308 2.95 12.76 7.12
CA ILE A 308 1.81 13.39 7.79
C ILE A 308 0.75 13.76 6.75
N THR A 309 1.16 14.43 5.64
CA THR A 309 0.23 14.82 4.58
C THR A 309 -0.42 13.61 3.92
N SER A 310 0.34 12.53 3.74
CA SER A 310 -0.12 11.22 3.27
C SER A 310 -1.09 10.56 4.26
N ALA A 311 -0.85 10.64 5.56
CA ALA A 311 -1.76 10.07 6.56
C ALA A 311 -3.13 10.78 6.54
N ILE A 312 -3.15 12.10 6.38
CA ILE A 312 -4.39 12.88 6.27
C ILE A 312 -5.19 12.42 5.04
N GLY A 313 -4.56 12.45 3.88
CA GLY A 313 -5.23 12.07 2.63
C GLY A 313 -5.54 10.58 2.56
N GLY A 314 -4.66 9.72 3.08
CA GLY A 314 -4.85 8.28 3.16
C GLY A 314 -6.05 7.88 4.01
N ALA A 315 -6.27 8.55 5.16
CA ALA A 315 -7.46 8.32 5.96
C ALA A 315 -8.75 8.69 5.19
N ILE A 316 -8.75 9.83 4.50
CA ILE A 316 -9.88 10.25 3.67
C ILE A 316 -10.09 9.27 2.51
N ALA A 317 -9.04 8.86 1.80
CA ALA A 317 -9.12 7.93 0.69
C ALA A 317 -9.65 6.57 1.15
N ALA A 318 -9.09 6.00 2.23
CA ALA A 318 -9.49 4.70 2.74
C ALA A 318 -10.92 4.69 3.26
N MET A 319 -11.37 5.75 3.93
CA MET A 319 -12.76 5.92 4.35
C MET A 319 -13.73 5.95 3.15
N ASN A 320 -13.28 6.42 1.99
CA ASN A 320 -14.08 6.56 0.77
C ASN A 320 -13.85 5.44 -0.25
N GLY A 321 -13.06 4.40 0.05
CA GLY A 321 -13.00 3.22 -0.80
C GLY A 321 -11.61 2.71 -1.19
N ALA A 322 -10.54 3.46 -0.91
CA ALA A 322 -9.20 2.89 -1.02
C ALA A 322 -9.03 1.75 0.00
N SER A 323 -8.38 0.68 -0.40
CA SER A 323 -8.20 -0.53 0.41
C SER A 323 -6.74 -0.85 0.71
N PHE A 324 -5.83 -0.17 0.05
CA PHE A 324 -4.40 -0.37 0.16
C PHE A 324 -3.68 0.98 0.12
N LEU A 325 -2.92 1.30 1.16
CA LEU A 325 -2.18 2.54 1.27
C LEU A 325 -0.69 2.29 1.03
N CYS A 326 -0.15 2.97 0.03
CA CYS A 326 1.30 3.10 -0.08
C CYS A 326 1.79 4.00 1.06
N TYR A 327 2.68 3.50 1.88
CA TYR A 327 3.27 4.34 2.91
C TYR A 327 4.12 5.45 2.28
N VAL A 328 4.25 6.54 2.99
CA VAL A 328 5.13 7.65 2.64
C VAL A 328 5.99 7.95 3.86
N THR A 329 7.27 8.24 3.64
CA THR A 329 8.24 8.50 4.71
C THR A 329 8.58 9.99 4.82
N PRO A 330 9.21 10.45 5.92
CA PRO A 330 9.76 11.80 5.98
C PRO A 330 10.79 12.10 4.89
N ALA A 331 11.46 11.06 4.36
CA ALA A 331 12.47 11.19 3.31
C ALA A 331 11.90 11.32 1.90
N GLU A 332 10.56 11.21 1.72
CA GLU A 332 9.92 11.30 0.41
C GLU A 332 10.33 12.58 -0.32
N HIS A 333 10.64 12.47 -1.61
CA HIS A 333 11.16 13.51 -2.48
C HIS A 333 12.55 14.10 -2.08
N LEU A 334 13.16 13.62 -0.98
CA LEU A 334 14.42 14.16 -0.44
C LEU A 334 15.57 13.16 -0.50
N ALA A 335 15.33 11.89 -0.12
CA ALA A 335 16.39 10.88 -0.02
C ALA A 335 15.82 9.46 0.00
N LEU A 336 16.68 8.45 -0.15
CA LEU A 336 16.29 7.07 0.14
C LEU A 336 16.07 6.92 1.66
N PRO A 337 14.91 6.43 2.13
CA PRO A 337 14.60 6.36 3.55
C PRO A 337 15.54 5.40 4.30
N ASN A 338 15.93 5.77 5.50
CA ASN A 338 16.59 4.91 6.47
C ASN A 338 15.56 4.12 7.29
N VAL A 339 16.00 3.27 8.24
CA VAL A 339 15.11 2.43 9.06
C VAL A 339 14.16 3.24 9.94
N ASP A 340 14.58 4.39 10.45
CA ASP A 340 13.74 5.27 11.27
C ASP A 340 12.69 5.99 10.43
N ASP A 341 13.05 6.43 9.21
CA ASP A 341 12.09 7.00 8.25
C ASP A 341 11.01 5.97 7.89
N VAL A 342 11.43 4.71 7.64
CA VAL A 342 10.51 3.59 7.38
C VAL A 342 9.54 3.40 8.55
N LYS A 343 10.06 3.42 9.80
CA LYS A 343 9.22 3.32 11.00
C LYS A 343 8.18 4.45 11.05
N GLN A 344 8.59 5.70 10.84
CA GLN A 344 7.68 6.84 10.88
C GLN A 344 6.58 6.75 9.82
N GLY A 345 6.95 6.36 8.59
CA GLY A 345 6.00 6.16 7.50
C GLY A 345 4.98 5.06 7.80
N ILE A 346 5.42 3.93 8.37
CA ILE A 346 4.52 2.84 8.77
C ILE A 346 3.54 3.31 9.84
N ILE A 347 4.01 4.01 10.88
CA ILE A 347 3.14 4.50 11.95
C ILE A 347 2.08 5.46 11.40
N ALA A 348 2.50 6.42 10.57
CA ALA A 348 1.58 7.37 9.96
C ALA A 348 0.49 6.68 9.13
N SER A 349 0.89 5.72 8.28
CA SER A 349 -0.04 4.96 7.45
C SER A 349 -0.97 4.06 8.27
N LYS A 350 -0.48 3.42 9.35
CA LYS A 350 -1.32 2.62 10.26
C LYS A 350 -2.35 3.47 10.99
N ILE A 351 -1.99 4.67 11.42
CA ILE A 351 -2.94 5.60 12.03
C ILE A 351 -4.05 5.96 11.04
N ALA A 352 -3.66 6.26 9.78
CA ALA A 352 -4.61 6.58 8.71
C ALA A 352 -5.56 5.40 8.41
N ALA A 353 -5.00 4.20 8.23
CA ALA A 353 -5.74 2.97 7.96
C ALA A 353 -6.71 2.65 9.09
N HIS A 354 -6.25 2.69 10.34
CA HIS A 354 -7.07 2.40 11.51
C HIS A 354 -8.23 3.40 11.68
N ALA A 355 -7.97 4.70 11.55
CA ALA A 355 -9.00 5.72 11.60
C ALA A 355 -10.07 5.52 10.51
N ALA A 356 -9.65 5.16 9.30
CA ALA A 356 -10.56 4.87 8.20
C ALA A 356 -11.38 3.59 8.46
N ASP A 357 -10.76 2.54 9.02
CA ASP A 357 -11.44 1.28 9.33
C ASP A 357 -12.54 1.46 10.39
N ILE A 358 -12.32 2.31 11.39
CA ILE A 358 -13.34 2.72 12.35
C ILE A 358 -14.49 3.42 11.62
N ALA A 359 -14.18 4.38 10.75
CA ALA A 359 -15.19 5.15 10.00
C ALA A 359 -16.01 4.26 9.05
N LYS A 360 -15.39 3.27 8.44
CA LYS A 360 -16.06 2.25 7.58
C LYS A 360 -16.90 1.24 8.38
N GLY A 361 -16.75 1.17 9.70
CA GLY A 361 -17.41 0.17 10.53
C GLY A 361 -16.86 -1.24 10.31
N ILE A 362 -15.56 -1.40 10.04
CA ILE A 362 -14.93 -2.72 9.91
C ILE A 362 -15.07 -3.48 11.22
N PRO A 363 -15.52 -4.76 11.20
CA PRO A 363 -15.76 -5.54 12.40
C PRO A 363 -14.54 -5.62 13.31
N GLY A 364 -14.70 -5.16 14.56
CA GLY A 364 -13.64 -5.16 15.59
C GLY A 364 -12.58 -4.06 15.44
N ALA A 365 -12.69 -3.14 14.47
CA ALA A 365 -11.74 -2.05 14.33
C ALA A 365 -11.69 -1.17 15.59
N ARG A 366 -12.82 -0.93 16.23
CA ARG A 366 -12.93 -0.08 17.41
C ARG A 366 -12.55 -0.76 18.72
N ASP A 367 -12.44 -2.08 18.75
CA ASP A 367 -12.22 -2.87 19.99
C ASP A 367 -10.96 -2.43 20.75
N ILE A 368 -9.89 -2.05 20.04
CA ILE A 368 -8.64 -1.62 20.64
C ILE A 368 -8.71 -0.22 21.25
N ASP A 369 -9.50 0.70 20.63
CA ASP A 369 -9.74 2.03 21.16
C ASP A 369 -10.57 2.01 22.42
N ASP A 370 -11.57 1.14 22.50
CA ASP A 370 -12.38 0.94 23.71
C ASP A 370 -11.52 0.37 24.86
N LYS A 371 -10.62 -0.59 24.58
CA LYS A 371 -9.65 -1.07 25.56
C LYS A 371 -8.67 0.03 26.01
N MET A 372 -8.20 0.84 25.10
CA MET A 372 -7.35 2.00 25.39
C MET A 372 -8.11 3.01 26.27
N ALA A 373 -9.36 3.29 25.98
CA ALA A 373 -10.19 4.19 26.80
C ALA A 373 -10.37 3.67 28.22
N ASP A 374 -10.62 2.38 28.40
CA ASP A 374 -10.71 1.75 29.71
C ASP A 374 -9.38 1.80 30.48
N ALA A 375 -8.26 1.54 29.82
CA ALA A 375 -6.93 1.65 30.40
C ALA A 375 -6.59 3.10 30.80
N ARG A 376 -6.94 4.07 29.97
CA ARG A 376 -6.76 5.50 30.27
C ARG A 376 -7.62 5.94 31.47
N ARG A 377 -8.86 5.49 31.55
CA ARG A 377 -9.75 5.77 32.69
C ARG A 377 -9.18 5.25 33.99
N LYS A 378 -8.54 4.08 33.95
CA LYS A 378 -7.93 3.45 35.12
C LYS A 378 -6.52 3.96 35.42
N LEU A 379 -5.95 4.81 34.57
CA LEU A 379 -4.55 5.27 34.61
C LEU A 379 -3.56 4.07 34.56
N ASP A 380 -3.96 2.98 33.92
CA ASP A 380 -3.16 1.75 33.73
C ASP A 380 -2.23 1.93 32.51
N TRP A 381 -1.03 2.40 32.77
CA TRP A 381 -0.05 2.71 31.73
C TRP A 381 0.43 1.49 30.95
N GLU A 382 0.57 0.35 31.61
CA GLU A 382 0.98 -0.87 30.91
C GLU A 382 -0.05 -1.29 29.87
N LYS A 383 -1.32 -1.31 30.23
CA LYS A 383 -2.39 -1.58 29.26
C LYS A 383 -2.54 -0.52 28.16
N GLN A 384 -2.24 0.75 28.47
CA GLN A 384 -2.19 1.79 27.43
C GLN A 384 -1.07 1.50 26.43
N PHE A 385 0.11 1.06 26.89
CA PHE A 385 1.19 0.69 25.99
C PHE A 385 0.86 -0.55 25.16
N GLU A 386 0.22 -1.57 25.76
CA GLU A 386 -0.25 -2.76 25.03
C GLU A 386 -1.24 -2.44 23.90
N CYS A 387 -2.05 -1.40 24.05
CA CYS A 387 -2.99 -0.93 23.02
C CYS A 387 -2.39 0.04 22.00
N ALA A 388 -1.19 0.57 22.23
CA ALA A 388 -0.61 1.61 21.39
C ALA A 388 -0.11 1.05 20.06
N ILE A 389 -0.26 1.81 18.95
CA ILE A 389 0.32 1.48 17.65
C ILE A 389 1.86 1.44 17.70
N ASP A 390 2.48 2.31 18.50
CA ASP A 390 3.92 2.28 18.80
C ASP A 390 4.17 2.29 20.31
N PRO A 391 4.09 1.12 20.96
CA PRO A 391 4.26 1.02 22.41
C PRO A 391 5.66 1.43 22.87
N LYS A 392 6.69 1.17 22.08
CA LYS A 392 8.09 1.50 22.42
C LYS A 392 8.29 3.02 22.52
N THR A 393 7.81 3.77 21.53
CA THR A 393 7.90 5.24 21.54
C THR A 393 7.02 5.84 22.64
N ALA A 394 5.80 5.35 22.82
CA ALA A 394 4.91 5.85 23.87
C ALA A 394 5.54 5.67 25.26
N ARG A 395 6.09 4.49 25.55
CA ARG A 395 6.82 4.21 26.82
C ARG A 395 8.04 5.12 26.98
N ALA A 396 8.89 5.20 25.97
CA ALA A 396 10.12 6.02 26.02
C ALA A 396 9.82 7.50 26.30
N ILE A 397 8.77 8.06 25.70
CA ILE A 397 8.35 9.45 25.96
C ILE A 397 7.89 9.60 27.41
N ARG A 398 7.08 8.67 27.93
CA ARG A 398 6.62 8.74 29.31
C ARG A 398 7.81 8.64 30.29
N ASP A 399 8.67 7.65 30.11
CA ASP A 399 9.81 7.37 31.01
C ASP A 399 10.82 8.51 31.03
N SER A 400 11.04 9.17 29.88
CA SER A 400 11.95 10.33 29.79
C SER A 400 11.45 11.57 30.56
N ARG A 401 10.18 11.60 30.92
CA ARG A 401 9.49 12.71 31.58
C ARG A 401 8.57 12.20 32.69
N ALA A 402 9.07 11.24 33.47
CA ALA A 402 8.30 10.63 34.55
C ALA A 402 7.86 11.68 35.58
N PRO A 403 6.62 11.63 36.09
CA PRO A 403 6.17 12.52 37.14
C PRO A 403 6.84 12.16 38.49
N GLU A 404 6.72 13.05 39.46
CA GLU A 404 7.16 12.80 40.84
C GLU A 404 6.40 11.61 41.46
N GLN A 405 6.99 11.02 42.52
CA GLN A 405 6.45 9.77 43.08
C GLN A 405 5.04 9.88 43.68
N ASP A 406 4.68 11.06 44.21
CA ASP A 406 3.36 11.30 44.84
C ASP A 406 2.19 11.35 43.84
N HIS A 407 2.47 11.44 42.54
CA HIS A 407 1.46 11.39 41.45
C HIS A 407 1.91 10.56 40.25
N SER A 408 2.67 9.51 40.49
CA SER A 408 3.23 8.62 39.45
C SER A 408 2.18 7.90 38.59
N ASP A 409 0.91 7.85 39.03
CA ASP A 409 -0.24 7.35 38.30
C ASP A 409 -0.69 8.31 37.16
N THR A 410 -0.30 9.58 37.19
CA THR A 410 -0.62 10.57 36.17
C THR A 410 0.54 10.83 35.20
N CYS A 411 0.39 11.69 34.21
CA CYS A 411 1.48 12.17 33.38
C CYS A 411 2.04 13.49 33.92
N SER A 412 3.30 13.81 33.57
CA SER A 412 3.95 15.07 33.98
C SER A 412 3.32 16.33 33.37
N MET A 413 2.42 16.22 32.40
CA MET A 413 1.72 17.36 31.81
C MET A 413 0.72 17.96 32.80
N CYS A 414 -0.11 17.13 33.44
CA CYS A 414 -1.17 17.58 34.34
C CYS A 414 -0.82 17.39 35.83
N GLY A 415 0.01 16.37 36.16
CA GLY A 415 0.36 16.07 37.54
C GLY A 415 -0.86 15.90 38.42
N LYS A 416 -0.90 16.58 39.56
CA LYS A 416 -2.01 16.58 40.51
C LYS A 416 -3.33 17.13 39.92
N PHE A 417 -3.27 17.97 38.87
CA PHE A 417 -4.46 18.50 38.15
C PHE A 417 -5.04 17.54 37.11
N CYS A 418 -4.63 16.28 37.10
CA CYS A 418 -5.15 15.30 36.13
C CYS A 418 -6.67 15.15 36.24
N ALA A 419 -7.38 15.53 35.19
CA ALA A 419 -8.84 15.47 35.17
C ALA A 419 -9.38 14.05 35.37
N VAL A 420 -8.73 13.04 34.78
CA VAL A 420 -9.12 11.61 34.95
C VAL A 420 -8.99 11.18 36.40
N ARG A 421 -7.85 11.45 37.03
CA ARG A 421 -7.62 11.16 38.46
C ARG A 421 -8.64 11.85 39.36
N SER A 422 -8.83 13.17 39.16
CA SER A 422 -9.75 13.97 39.96
C SER A 422 -11.20 13.50 39.83
N MET A 423 -11.65 13.19 38.59
CA MET A 423 -13.01 12.65 38.39
C MET A 423 -13.19 11.27 38.99
N ASN A 424 -12.21 10.38 38.86
CA ASN A 424 -12.26 9.05 39.52
C ASN A 424 -12.40 9.18 41.06
N LYS A 425 -11.59 10.05 41.68
CA LYS A 425 -11.66 10.34 43.11
C LYS A 425 -13.01 10.95 43.53
N ALA A 426 -13.48 11.96 42.79
CA ALA A 426 -14.76 12.58 43.07
C ALA A 426 -15.94 11.58 43.01
N LEU A 427 -15.93 10.69 42.00
CA LEU A 427 -16.97 9.69 41.83
C LEU A 427 -16.90 8.55 42.87
N SER A 428 -15.73 8.26 43.45
CA SER A 428 -15.57 7.32 44.57
C SER A 428 -15.79 7.94 45.95
N GLY A 429 -16.04 9.25 46.01
CA GLY A 429 -16.22 9.98 47.26
C GLY A 429 -14.91 10.29 48.01
N GLU A 430 -13.78 10.18 47.35
CA GLU A 430 -12.47 10.53 47.87
C GLU A 430 -12.18 12.02 47.80
N ILE A 431 -11.34 12.51 48.74
CA ILE A 431 -10.91 13.89 48.75
C ILE A 431 -9.93 14.12 47.60
N ILE A 432 -10.14 15.19 46.84
CA ILE A 432 -9.23 15.62 45.78
C ILE A 432 -8.18 16.57 46.40
N ASP A 433 -6.95 16.11 46.50
CA ASP A 433 -5.80 16.91 46.92
C ASP A 433 -5.04 17.35 45.65
N ILE A 434 -4.97 18.64 45.43
CA ILE A 434 -4.30 19.30 44.27
C ILE A 434 -3.21 20.28 44.74
N LEU A 435 -2.94 20.42 46.02
CA LEU A 435 -1.88 21.27 46.56
C LEU A 435 -0.65 20.48 46.99
#